data_4bc0b5d587d702380b2cff0b9fffcc36
#
_entry.id   4bc0b5d587d702380b2cff0b9fffcc36
#
_cell.length_a   1.000
_cell.length_b   1.000
_cell.length_c   1.000
_cell.angle_alpha   90.00
_cell.angle_beta   90.00
_cell.angle_gamma   90.00
#
_symmetry.space_group_name_H-M   'P 1'
#
loop_
_entity.id
_entity.type
_entity.pdbx_description
1 polymer ?
#
loop_
_entity_poly.entity_id
_entity_poly.type
_entity_poly.pdbx_seq_one_letter_code
_entity_poly.pdbx_strand_id
1 'polypeptide(L)'
;MLFRSERWSFNLQIYFLNKRFKDVVDISKNNEVIIQDRTIYEDARIFAPNLHAMGLMSSRDFENYSDLFDLMMSLVKAPDLLIYLKSSIPNLISQIQKRGREYEKSIRIDYITGLNERYESWIEGYKENLLVIDADRYKFGNKPEDFEAVTEMIDNKLFGLFPKVK
;
A
#
# COMPACT_ATOMS: atom_id res chain seq x y z
N MET A 1 17.73 6.72 -11.96
CA MET A 1 16.82 6.48 -10.83
C MET A 1 16.96 5.02 -10.42
N LEU A 2 17.55 4.73 -9.27
CA LEU A 2 17.93 3.37 -8.82
C LEU A 2 16.75 2.40 -8.72
N PHE A 3 15.54 2.91 -8.44
CA PHE A 3 14.33 2.12 -8.20
C PHE A 3 13.75 1.39 -9.43
N ARG A 4 14.25 1.67 -10.64
CA ARG A 4 13.74 1.13 -11.91
C ARG A 4 14.88 0.61 -12.78
N SER A 5 15.94 0.11 -12.17
CA SER A 5 17.07 -0.48 -12.86
C SER A 5 17.01 -1.99 -12.62
N GLU A 6 17.04 -2.78 -13.68
CA GLU A 6 17.10 -4.24 -13.64
C GLU A 6 18.15 -4.74 -12.64
N ARG A 7 19.31 -4.10 -12.61
CA ARG A 7 20.41 -4.44 -11.71
C ARG A 7 20.05 -4.35 -10.22
N TRP A 8 19.17 -3.42 -9.83
CA TRP A 8 18.96 -3.10 -8.40
C TRP A 8 17.54 -3.38 -7.92
N SER A 9 16.61 -3.69 -8.83
CA SER A 9 15.20 -3.85 -8.49
C SER A 9 14.97 -4.93 -7.44
N PHE A 10 15.54 -6.13 -7.62
CA PHE A 10 15.44 -7.23 -6.67
C PHE A 10 16.06 -6.87 -5.31
N ASN A 11 17.30 -6.40 -5.30
CA ASN A 11 18.00 -6.05 -4.07
C ASN A 11 17.26 -4.99 -3.26
N LEU A 12 16.66 -4.03 -3.95
CA LEU A 12 15.89 -2.97 -3.30
C LEU A 12 14.57 -3.49 -2.72
N GLN A 13 13.89 -4.39 -3.43
CA GLN A 13 12.66 -5.01 -2.94
C GLN A 13 12.95 -5.91 -1.72
N ILE A 14 14.04 -6.67 -1.72
CA ILE A 14 14.48 -7.44 -0.54
C ILE A 14 14.80 -6.52 0.64
N TYR A 15 15.44 -5.36 0.39
CA TYR A 15 15.73 -4.38 1.45
C TYR A 15 14.42 -3.86 2.08
N PHE A 16 13.44 -3.47 1.27
CA PHE A 16 12.14 -3.00 1.77
C PHE A 16 11.38 -4.11 2.50
N LEU A 17 11.34 -5.31 1.94
CA LEU A 17 10.69 -6.46 2.55
C LEU A 17 11.25 -6.73 3.96
N ASN A 18 12.57 -6.79 4.09
CA ASN A 18 13.25 -7.02 5.37
C ASN A 18 12.94 -5.91 6.39
N LYS A 19 13.01 -4.64 5.96
CA LYS A 19 12.72 -3.51 6.84
C LYS A 19 11.26 -3.53 7.32
N ARG A 20 10.31 -3.73 6.41
CA ARG A 20 8.90 -3.77 6.74
C ARG A 20 8.52 -4.99 7.57
N PHE A 21 9.13 -6.13 7.32
CA PHE A 21 8.92 -7.31 8.17
C PHE A 21 9.38 -7.06 9.60
N LYS A 22 10.53 -6.40 9.78
CA LYS A 22 10.99 -5.97 11.10
C LYS A 22 9.96 -5.05 11.76
N ASP A 23 9.45 -4.05 11.05
CA ASP A 23 8.43 -3.13 11.57
C ASP A 23 7.17 -3.90 12.01
N VAL A 24 6.68 -4.87 11.21
CA VAL A 24 5.52 -5.72 11.56
C VAL A 24 5.79 -6.56 12.82
N VAL A 25 6.98 -7.15 12.94
CA VAL A 25 7.37 -7.91 14.14
C VAL A 25 7.45 -7.01 15.37
N ASP A 26 7.97 -5.81 15.25
CA ASP A 26 8.07 -4.85 16.36
C ASP A 26 6.66 -4.34 16.75
N ILE A 27 5.79 -4.06 15.78
CA ILE A 27 4.38 -3.72 16.01
C ILE A 27 3.65 -4.86 16.75
N SER A 28 3.85 -6.11 16.32
CA SER A 28 3.16 -7.27 16.92
C SER A 28 3.50 -7.52 18.40
N LYS A 29 4.60 -6.95 18.89
CA LYS A 29 5.03 -7.02 20.31
C LYS A 29 4.55 -5.84 21.13
N ASN A 30 3.97 -4.83 20.49
CA ASN A 30 3.50 -3.63 21.14
C ASN A 30 2.00 -3.74 21.44
N ASN A 31 1.55 -3.22 22.58
CA ASN A 31 0.13 -3.17 22.97
C ASN A 31 -0.50 -1.80 22.70
N GLU A 32 0.22 -0.87 22.09
CA GLU A 32 -0.28 0.45 21.76
C GLU A 32 -0.96 0.47 20.39
N VAL A 33 -1.82 1.47 20.16
CA VAL A 33 -2.39 1.73 18.84
C VAL A 33 -1.30 2.30 17.94
N ILE A 34 -0.99 1.62 16.85
CA ILE A 34 0.03 2.02 15.89
C ILE A 34 -0.61 2.22 14.53
N ILE A 35 -0.35 3.37 13.91
CA ILE A 35 -0.71 3.66 12.54
C ILE A 35 0.55 3.55 11.68
N GLN A 36 0.52 2.67 10.68
CA GLN A 36 1.63 2.45 9.76
C GLN A 36 1.30 3.02 8.38
N ASP A 37 2.17 3.88 7.84
CA ASP A 37 2.10 4.33 6.44
C ASP A 37 2.82 3.31 5.55
N ARG A 38 2.06 2.65 4.71
CA ARG A 38 2.40 1.47 3.92
C ARG A 38 2.71 0.24 4.77
N THR A 39 2.25 -0.88 4.27
CA THR A 39 2.46 -2.18 4.87
C THR A 39 3.48 -2.99 4.06
N ILE A 40 3.79 -4.18 4.52
CA ILE A 40 4.60 -5.16 3.79
C ILE A 40 3.86 -5.69 2.53
N TYR A 41 2.54 -5.59 2.51
CA TYR A 41 1.72 -6.10 1.39
C TYR A 41 1.93 -5.33 0.10
N GLU A 42 2.06 -3.99 0.15
CA GLU A 42 2.23 -3.18 -1.07
C GLU A 42 3.54 -3.52 -1.79
N ASP A 43 4.61 -3.80 -1.04
CA ASP A 43 5.88 -4.18 -1.66
C ASP A 43 5.72 -5.50 -2.44
N ALA A 44 5.01 -6.48 -1.87
CA ALA A 44 4.85 -7.81 -2.46
C ALA A 44 3.70 -7.91 -3.47
N ARG A 45 2.59 -7.20 -3.28
CA ARG A 45 1.41 -7.32 -4.14
C ARG A 45 1.34 -6.27 -5.24
N ILE A 46 2.07 -5.15 -5.09
CA ILE A 46 2.02 -4.02 -6.02
C ILE A 46 3.38 -3.78 -6.69
N PHE A 47 4.42 -3.48 -5.89
CA PHE A 47 5.69 -3.00 -6.45
C PHE A 47 6.52 -4.11 -7.10
N ALA A 48 6.73 -5.23 -6.44
CA ALA A 48 7.51 -6.35 -6.99
C ALA A 48 6.85 -6.94 -8.25
N PRO A 49 5.53 -7.25 -8.27
CA PRO A 49 4.86 -7.69 -9.49
C PRO A 49 4.91 -6.67 -10.63
N ASN A 50 4.86 -5.37 -10.30
CA ASN A 50 4.96 -4.32 -11.33
C ASN A 50 6.36 -4.27 -11.94
N LEU A 51 7.41 -4.39 -11.13
CA LEU A 51 8.79 -4.46 -11.63
C LEU A 51 9.03 -5.71 -12.49
N HIS A 52 8.47 -6.85 -12.08
CA HIS A 52 8.53 -8.08 -12.88
C HIS A 52 7.82 -7.92 -14.23
N ALA A 53 6.59 -7.39 -14.24
CA ALA A 53 5.84 -7.15 -15.48
C ALA A 53 6.53 -6.14 -16.43
N MET A 54 7.32 -5.22 -15.88
CA MET A 54 8.13 -4.29 -16.67
C MET A 54 9.48 -4.88 -17.15
N GLY A 55 9.79 -6.14 -16.86
CA GLY A 55 11.06 -6.78 -17.19
C GLY A 55 12.26 -6.26 -16.37
N LEU A 56 12.00 -5.57 -15.25
CA LEU A 56 13.03 -5.02 -14.35
C LEU A 56 13.37 -5.97 -13.18
N MET A 57 12.69 -7.10 -13.12
CA MET A 57 12.95 -8.20 -12.17
C MET A 57 12.76 -9.52 -12.91
N SER A 58 13.73 -10.43 -12.82
CA SER A 58 13.64 -11.75 -13.48
C SER A 58 12.53 -12.59 -12.82
N SER A 59 12.00 -13.58 -13.56
CA SER A 59 11.00 -14.52 -12.99
C SER A 59 11.55 -15.26 -11.78
N ARG A 60 12.81 -15.70 -11.82
CA ARG A 60 13.48 -16.36 -10.69
C ARG A 60 13.54 -15.45 -9.46
N ASP A 61 13.92 -14.19 -9.64
CA ASP A 61 14.01 -13.24 -8.53
C ASP A 61 12.62 -12.94 -7.96
N PHE A 62 11.62 -12.83 -8.83
CA PHE A 62 10.24 -12.60 -8.41
C PHE A 62 9.66 -13.80 -7.64
N GLU A 63 9.90 -15.02 -8.10
CA GLU A 63 9.51 -16.25 -7.39
C GLU A 63 10.17 -16.31 -6.01
N ASN A 64 11.49 -16.15 -5.92
CA ASN A 64 12.21 -16.14 -4.65
C ASN A 64 11.70 -15.04 -3.70
N TYR A 65 11.38 -13.86 -4.23
CA TYR A 65 10.80 -12.77 -3.44
C TYR A 65 9.42 -13.15 -2.89
N SER A 66 8.57 -13.75 -3.72
CA SER A 66 7.21 -14.15 -3.35
C SER A 66 7.22 -15.25 -2.30
N ASP A 67 8.06 -16.26 -2.46
CA ASP A 67 8.22 -17.36 -1.49
C ASP A 67 8.69 -16.83 -0.13
N LEU A 68 9.66 -15.92 -0.14
CA LEU A 68 10.15 -15.27 1.07
C LEU A 68 9.05 -14.45 1.77
N PHE A 69 8.29 -13.67 0.99
CA PHE A 69 7.15 -12.92 1.52
C PHE A 69 6.11 -13.83 2.16
N ASP A 70 5.69 -14.89 1.48
CA ASP A 70 4.67 -15.81 1.96
C ASP A 70 5.14 -16.53 3.24
N LEU A 71 6.42 -16.92 3.32
CA LEU A 71 7.03 -17.46 4.53
C LEU A 71 6.97 -16.44 5.69
N MET A 72 7.38 -15.19 5.45
CA MET A 72 7.35 -14.15 6.47
C MET A 72 5.91 -13.88 6.97
N MET A 73 4.92 -13.86 6.06
CA MET A 73 3.53 -13.62 6.42
C MET A 73 2.91 -14.77 7.22
N SER A 74 3.41 -15.99 7.09
CA SER A 74 2.97 -17.12 7.92
C SER A 74 3.35 -16.96 9.41
N LEU A 75 4.29 -16.06 9.72
CA LEU A 75 4.83 -15.84 11.07
C LEU A 75 4.20 -14.65 11.81
N VAL A 76 3.39 -13.85 11.14
CA VAL A 76 2.81 -12.62 11.69
C VAL A 76 1.30 -12.54 11.44
N LYS A 77 0.60 -11.70 12.21
CA LYS A 77 -0.83 -11.46 12.02
C LYS A 77 -1.04 -10.30 11.04
N ALA A 78 -2.18 -10.33 10.34
CA ALA A 78 -2.65 -9.19 9.59
C ALA A 78 -2.92 -7.99 10.52
N PRO A 79 -2.89 -6.74 10.01
CA PRO A 79 -3.28 -5.57 10.79
C PRO A 79 -4.76 -5.67 11.20
N ASP A 80 -5.09 -5.08 12.37
CA ASP A 80 -6.47 -5.05 12.87
C ASP A 80 -7.42 -4.32 11.91
N LEU A 81 -6.90 -3.36 11.17
CA LEU A 81 -7.60 -2.65 10.09
C LEU A 81 -6.63 -2.21 9.00
N LEU A 82 -6.92 -2.58 7.76
CA LEU A 82 -6.29 -1.99 6.57
C LEU A 82 -7.16 -0.85 6.06
N ILE A 83 -6.57 0.34 5.90
CA ILE A 83 -7.24 1.49 5.32
C ILE A 83 -6.68 1.72 3.92
N TYR A 84 -7.54 1.59 2.90
CA TYR A 84 -7.18 1.89 1.53
C TYR A 84 -7.73 3.25 1.11
N LEU A 85 -6.83 4.18 0.80
CA LEU A 85 -7.18 5.51 0.25
C LEU A 85 -7.31 5.39 -1.27
N LYS A 86 -8.52 5.14 -1.74
CA LYS A 86 -8.82 5.03 -3.17
C LYS A 86 -8.85 6.40 -3.82
N SER A 87 -8.18 6.54 -4.97
CA SER A 87 -8.17 7.79 -5.73
C SER A 87 -8.14 7.54 -7.23
N SER A 88 -8.76 8.41 -8.00
CA SER A 88 -8.73 8.37 -9.47
C SER A 88 -7.35 8.71 -10.01
N ILE A 89 -7.00 8.17 -11.18
CA ILE A 89 -5.73 8.47 -11.86
C ILE A 89 -5.51 9.98 -12.06
N PRO A 90 -6.50 10.78 -12.52
CA PRO A 90 -6.32 12.23 -12.63
C PRO A 90 -5.98 12.90 -11.30
N ASN A 91 -6.62 12.48 -10.20
CA ASN A 91 -6.34 13.03 -8.88
C ASN A 91 -4.94 12.62 -8.40
N LEU A 92 -4.54 11.36 -8.59
CA LEU A 92 -3.18 10.89 -8.27
C LEU A 92 -2.11 11.70 -8.99
N ILE A 93 -2.29 11.94 -10.29
CA ILE A 93 -1.38 12.78 -11.10
C ILE A 93 -1.31 14.20 -10.54
N SER A 94 -2.48 14.80 -10.26
CA SER A 94 -2.57 16.15 -9.67
C SER A 94 -1.83 16.23 -8.32
N GLN A 95 -2.00 15.24 -7.45
CA GLN A 95 -1.31 15.18 -6.15
C GLN A 95 0.21 15.05 -6.31
N ILE A 96 0.68 14.22 -7.24
CA ILE A 96 2.11 14.07 -7.55
C ILE A 96 2.69 15.39 -8.06
N GLN A 97 2.00 16.07 -8.98
CA GLN A 97 2.44 17.36 -9.52
C GLN A 97 2.47 18.45 -8.44
N LYS A 98 1.43 18.51 -7.59
CA LYS A 98 1.35 19.47 -6.49
C LYS A 98 2.46 19.26 -5.46
N ARG A 99 2.86 18.02 -5.20
CA ARG A 99 3.97 17.69 -4.29
C ARG A 99 5.32 18.15 -4.84
N GLY A 100 5.48 18.24 -6.16
CA GLY A 100 6.59 18.91 -6.85
C GLY A 100 7.96 18.28 -6.69
N ARG A 101 8.07 16.99 -6.34
CA ARG A 101 9.36 16.31 -6.19
C ARG A 101 10.02 16.09 -7.55
N GLU A 102 11.26 16.53 -7.70
CA GLU A 102 11.99 16.50 -8.98
C GLU A 102 12.07 15.12 -9.62
N TYR A 103 12.31 14.08 -8.82
CA TYR A 103 12.38 12.71 -9.31
C TYR A 103 11.04 12.12 -9.73
N GLU A 104 9.91 12.77 -9.39
CA GLU A 104 8.56 12.36 -9.76
C GLU A 104 8.10 12.97 -11.08
N LYS A 105 8.74 14.06 -11.54
CA LYS A 105 8.40 14.72 -12.82
C LYS A 105 8.51 13.79 -14.04
N SER A 106 9.32 12.74 -13.96
CA SER A 106 9.52 11.75 -15.02
C SER A 106 8.63 10.50 -14.87
N ILE A 107 7.67 10.49 -13.94
CA ILE A 107 6.77 9.35 -13.76
C ILE A 107 5.79 9.31 -14.93
N ARG A 108 5.76 8.19 -15.63
CA ARG A 108 4.85 7.96 -16.75
C ARG A 108 3.46 7.59 -16.25
N ILE A 109 2.44 8.01 -17.00
CA ILE A 109 1.03 7.75 -16.66
C ILE A 109 0.74 6.25 -16.66
N ASP A 110 1.29 5.51 -17.65
CA ASP A 110 1.14 4.05 -17.74
C ASP A 110 1.68 3.32 -16.50
N TYR A 111 2.76 3.83 -15.90
CA TYR A 111 3.27 3.30 -14.63
C TYR A 111 2.30 3.51 -13.46
N ILE A 112 1.73 4.71 -13.34
CA ILE A 112 0.73 5.02 -12.30
C ILE A 112 -0.52 4.17 -12.49
N THR A 113 -0.96 4.02 -13.74
CA THR A 113 -2.12 3.19 -14.09
C THR A 113 -1.87 1.73 -13.70
N GLY A 114 -0.73 1.16 -14.08
CA GLY A 114 -0.38 -0.20 -13.73
C GLY A 114 -0.27 -0.45 -12.22
N LEU A 115 0.22 0.53 -11.45
CA LEU A 115 0.19 0.44 -9.98
C LEU A 115 -1.24 0.47 -9.45
N ASN A 116 -2.08 1.39 -9.95
CA ASN A 116 -3.46 1.53 -9.50
C ASN A 116 -4.29 0.27 -9.78
N GLU A 117 -4.16 -0.33 -10.96
CA GLU A 117 -4.82 -1.59 -11.32
C GLU A 117 -4.43 -2.73 -10.36
N ARG A 118 -3.16 -2.80 -9.94
CA ARG A 118 -2.69 -3.79 -8.97
C ARG A 118 -3.26 -3.54 -7.57
N TYR A 119 -3.37 -2.27 -7.16
CA TYR A 119 -4.04 -1.90 -5.92
C TYR A 119 -5.50 -2.34 -5.92
N GLU A 120 -6.26 -2.01 -6.96
CA GLU A 120 -7.68 -2.40 -7.08
C GLU A 120 -7.83 -3.93 -7.03
N SER A 121 -7.02 -4.67 -7.79
CA SER A 121 -7.05 -6.13 -7.80
C SER A 121 -6.68 -6.75 -6.44
N TRP A 122 -5.68 -6.19 -5.76
CA TRP A 122 -5.31 -6.66 -4.43
C TRP A 122 -6.40 -6.40 -3.40
N ILE A 123 -6.96 -5.19 -3.39
CA ILE A 123 -8.02 -4.79 -2.47
C ILE A 123 -9.31 -5.58 -2.70
N GLU A 124 -9.67 -5.88 -3.96
CA GLU A 124 -10.81 -6.74 -4.28
C GLU A 124 -10.67 -8.15 -3.69
N GLY A 125 -9.45 -8.67 -3.67
CA GLY A 125 -9.13 -9.99 -3.09
C GLY A 125 -8.82 -9.99 -1.60
N TYR A 126 -8.76 -8.83 -0.93
CA TYR A 126 -8.40 -8.73 0.48
C TYR A 126 -9.56 -9.18 1.39
N LYS A 127 -9.31 -10.19 2.24
CA LYS A 127 -10.36 -10.87 3.02
C LYS A 127 -10.43 -10.44 4.49
N GLU A 128 -9.40 -9.75 4.96
CA GLU A 128 -9.33 -9.30 6.34
C GLU A 128 -10.07 -7.96 6.53
N ASN A 129 -9.98 -7.35 7.69
CA ASN A 129 -10.69 -6.12 8.00
C ASN A 129 -10.18 -4.94 7.14
N LEU A 130 -11.04 -4.45 6.26
CA LEU A 130 -10.74 -3.42 5.26
C LEU A 130 -11.70 -2.24 5.38
N LEU A 131 -11.16 -1.03 5.31
CA LEU A 131 -11.90 0.21 5.12
C LEU A 131 -11.40 0.90 3.84
N VAL A 132 -12.30 1.12 2.88
CA VAL A 132 -12.00 1.88 1.66
C VAL A 132 -12.50 3.29 1.82
N ILE A 133 -11.61 4.28 1.69
CA ILE A 133 -11.92 5.71 1.77
C ILE A 133 -11.69 6.34 0.40
N ASP A 134 -12.73 6.97 -0.14
CA ASP A 134 -12.65 7.72 -1.40
C ASP A 134 -11.93 9.05 -1.17
N ALA A 135 -10.64 9.11 -1.52
CA ALA A 135 -9.81 10.31 -1.41
C ALA A 135 -10.13 11.38 -2.47
N ASP A 136 -10.95 11.07 -3.47
CA ASP A 136 -11.47 12.06 -4.41
C ASP A 136 -12.63 12.84 -3.79
N ARG A 137 -13.43 12.19 -2.94
CA ARG A 137 -14.56 12.78 -2.21
C ARG A 137 -14.10 13.46 -0.92
N TYR A 138 -13.36 12.75 -0.07
CA TYR A 138 -12.96 13.25 1.25
C TYR A 138 -11.61 13.96 1.20
N LYS A 139 -11.62 15.27 1.40
CA LYS A 139 -10.42 16.12 1.43
C LYS A 139 -9.91 16.35 2.85
N PHE A 140 -9.81 15.26 3.62
CA PHE A 140 -9.51 15.23 5.06
C PHE A 140 -8.22 15.95 5.47
N GLY A 141 -7.27 16.15 4.55
CA GLY A 141 -6.06 16.95 4.81
C GLY A 141 -6.30 18.47 4.80
N ASN A 142 -7.46 18.94 4.32
CA ASN A 142 -7.75 20.37 4.14
C ASN A 142 -9.12 20.80 4.69
N LYS A 143 -10.01 19.85 5.00
CA LYS A 143 -11.37 20.10 5.47
C LYS A 143 -11.61 19.35 6.79
N PRO A 144 -11.84 20.07 7.90
CA PRO A 144 -12.11 19.45 9.21
C PRO A 144 -13.30 18.49 9.18
N GLU A 145 -14.37 18.85 8.48
CA GLU A 145 -15.59 18.03 8.39
C GLU A 145 -15.32 16.68 7.71
N ASP A 146 -14.48 16.66 6.66
CA ASP A 146 -14.08 15.44 5.98
C ASP A 146 -13.16 14.59 6.89
N PHE A 147 -12.32 15.24 7.70
CA PHE A 147 -11.48 14.55 8.68
C PHE A 147 -12.32 13.87 9.77
N GLU A 148 -13.31 14.58 10.33
CA GLU A 148 -14.23 14.01 11.31
C GLU A 148 -15.01 12.83 10.74
N ALA A 149 -15.53 12.95 9.51
CA ALA A 149 -16.24 11.88 8.83
C ALA A 149 -15.35 10.63 8.63
N VAL A 150 -14.11 10.82 8.22
CA VAL A 150 -13.15 9.72 8.05
C VAL A 150 -12.80 9.07 9.40
N THR A 151 -12.59 9.86 10.44
CA THR A 151 -12.32 9.36 11.80
C THR A 151 -13.50 8.53 12.30
N GLU A 152 -14.74 9.00 12.13
CA GLU A 152 -15.95 8.26 12.48
C GLU A 152 -16.04 6.92 11.73
N MET A 153 -15.68 6.88 10.44
CA MET A 153 -15.65 5.62 9.68
C MET A 153 -14.64 4.62 10.27
N ILE A 154 -13.47 5.10 10.68
CA ILE A 154 -12.42 4.26 11.28
C ILE A 154 -12.91 3.73 12.64
N ASP A 155 -13.43 4.59 13.49
CA ASP A 155 -13.94 4.21 14.81
C ASP A 155 -15.08 3.20 14.70
N ASN A 156 -16.02 3.44 13.80
CA ASN A 156 -17.12 2.51 13.54
C ASN A 156 -16.63 1.14 13.03
N LYS A 157 -15.55 1.13 12.24
CA LYS A 157 -14.98 -0.11 11.71
C LYS A 157 -14.20 -0.89 12.75
N LEU A 158 -13.50 -0.22 13.67
CA LEU A 158 -12.70 -0.85 14.73
C LEU A 158 -13.53 -1.23 15.94
N PHE A 159 -14.46 -0.36 16.35
CA PHE A 159 -15.14 -0.47 17.65
C PHE A 159 -16.67 -0.55 17.54
N GLY A 160 -17.23 -0.43 16.35
CA GLY A 160 -18.68 -0.47 16.12
C GLY A 160 -19.26 -1.87 16.36
N LEU A 161 -20.24 -1.98 17.26
CA LEU A 161 -20.94 -3.23 17.57
C LEU A 161 -21.85 -3.71 16.42
N PHE A 162 -22.21 -2.81 15.51
CA PHE A 162 -23.04 -3.12 14.34
C PHE A 162 -22.45 -2.44 13.10
N PRO A 163 -21.62 -3.13 12.31
CA PRO A 163 -21.20 -2.59 11.02
C PRO A 163 -22.44 -2.33 10.17
N LYS A 164 -22.68 -1.07 9.80
CA LYS A 164 -23.73 -0.74 8.81
C LYS A 164 -23.35 -1.43 7.49
N VAL A 165 -23.93 -2.59 7.24
CA VAL A 165 -23.91 -3.25 5.94
C VAL A 165 -24.59 -2.31 4.95
N LYS A 166 -23.83 -1.79 3.99
CA LYS A 166 -24.40 -1.12 2.82
C LYS A 166 -24.51 -2.08 1.67
#